data_3da6393ecff9ed4291fc30ee170c9f48
#
_entry.id   3da6393ecff9ed4291fc30ee170c9f48
#
_cell.length_a   1.000
_cell.length_b   1.000
_cell.length_c   1.000
_cell.angle_alpha   90.00
_cell.angle_beta   90.00
_cell.angle_gamma   90.00
#
_symmetry.space_group_name_H-M   'P 1'
#
loop_
_entity.id
_entity.type
_entity.pdbx_description
1 polymer ?
#
loop_
_entity_poly.entity_id
_entity_poly.type
_entity_poly.pdbx_seq_one_letter_code
_entity_poly.pdbx_strand_id
1 'polypeptide(L)'
;MRLWSSYSSIDLEEVAGSSLVLQPIGSIEQHGPHLPLVTDSLIAQEVALQAIRETPTASILLPIISYGLSSEHLHASGTISLSPTTLLAVLDDLGASLARAGVEKLVFLNGHGGNSALLRVASRELRVRYGLMTFLVHPHLPVDQVSVVSNDREGGFAIHGGVAETSMMLYLKPDLVHIDRLERSIPDWLRRYSKIGFGGPVTFGWTAADLSSNGVIGDPTSASPEAGKRSFEAGVSGVVAALEEIQAFQFPQY
;
A
#
# COMPACT_ATOMS: atom_id res chain seq x y z
N MET A 1 9.59 20.52 2.31
CA MET A 1 9.08 19.12 2.35
C MET A 1 10.30 18.21 2.35
N ARG A 2 10.34 17.20 3.19
CA ARG A 2 11.50 16.31 3.38
C ARG A 2 11.47 15.18 2.31
N LEU A 3 11.77 15.53 1.05
CA LEU A 3 11.83 14.58 -0.06
C LEU A 3 13.28 14.20 -0.32
N TRP A 4 13.60 12.93 -0.45
CA TRP A 4 14.94 12.42 -0.76
C TRP A 4 15.54 13.10 -1.99
N SER A 5 14.75 13.26 -3.03
CA SER A 5 15.16 13.90 -4.30
C SER A 5 15.47 15.42 -4.19
N SER A 6 15.17 16.05 -3.04
CA SER A 6 15.42 17.48 -2.80
C SER A 6 16.71 17.75 -2.04
N TYR A 7 17.39 16.71 -1.55
CA TYR A 7 18.67 16.84 -0.86
C TYR A 7 19.84 16.78 -1.85
N SER A 8 20.88 17.54 -1.59
CA SER A 8 22.19 17.22 -2.15
C SER A 8 22.80 16.01 -1.41
N SER A 9 23.85 15.40 -1.97
CA SER A 9 24.51 14.27 -1.29
C SER A 9 25.09 14.66 0.07
N ILE A 10 25.64 15.88 0.17
CA ILE A 10 26.23 16.40 1.41
C ILE A 10 25.14 16.62 2.49
N ASP A 11 24.03 17.27 2.11
CA ASP A 11 22.93 17.52 3.05
C ASP A 11 22.29 16.19 3.52
N LEU A 12 22.27 15.18 2.65
CA LEU A 12 21.72 13.88 2.99
C LEU A 12 22.60 13.11 4.00
N GLU A 13 23.94 13.19 3.87
CA GLU A 13 24.88 12.59 4.81
C GLU A 13 24.66 13.06 6.25
N GLU A 14 24.23 14.32 6.44
CA GLU A 14 23.98 14.89 7.77
C GLU A 14 22.70 14.33 8.44
N VAL A 15 21.71 13.90 7.65
CA VAL A 15 20.37 13.59 8.17
C VAL A 15 19.96 12.12 8.00
N ALA A 16 20.59 11.36 7.12
CA ALA A 16 20.16 10.01 6.75
C ALA A 16 20.13 9.05 7.96
N GLY A 17 21.17 9.05 8.77
CA GLY A 17 21.31 8.14 9.92
C GLY A 17 20.32 8.42 11.07
N SER A 18 19.79 9.62 11.17
CA SER A 18 18.82 10.02 12.21
C SER A 18 17.38 10.05 11.74
N SER A 19 17.14 9.83 10.44
CA SER A 19 15.82 9.91 9.83
C SER A 19 15.24 8.53 9.53
N LEU A 20 13.91 8.41 9.65
CA LEU A 20 13.18 7.32 9.03
C LEU A 20 13.11 7.55 7.52
N VAL A 21 13.31 6.52 6.72
CA VAL A 21 13.08 6.59 5.27
C VAL A 21 11.77 5.90 4.93
N LEU A 22 10.83 6.66 4.36
CA LEU A 22 9.52 6.15 3.92
C LEU A 22 9.56 5.89 2.42
N GLN A 23 9.35 4.62 2.02
CA GLN A 23 9.24 4.18 0.64
C GLN A 23 7.80 3.81 0.33
N PRO A 24 7.03 4.67 -0.35
CA PRO A 24 5.73 4.27 -0.88
C PRO A 24 5.92 3.32 -2.06
N ILE A 25 5.08 2.30 -2.12
CA ILE A 25 5.01 1.33 -3.21
C ILE A 25 3.55 1.01 -3.52
N GLY A 26 3.20 1.02 -4.79
CA GLY A 26 1.86 0.71 -5.28
C GLY A 26 1.89 -0.33 -6.39
N SER A 27 0.97 -0.16 -7.34
CA SER A 27 0.89 -0.93 -8.58
C SER A 27 0.36 -0.07 -9.73
N ILE A 28 0.46 -0.58 -10.93
CA ILE A 28 -0.29 -0.16 -12.11
C ILE A 28 -1.07 -1.36 -12.57
N GLU A 29 -2.36 -1.42 -12.21
CA GLU A 29 -3.21 -2.58 -12.46
C GLU A 29 -4.67 -2.21 -12.68
N GLN A 30 -5.42 -3.12 -13.29
CA GLN A 30 -6.86 -2.95 -13.45
C GLN A 30 -7.57 -2.82 -12.09
N HIS A 31 -8.54 -1.94 -11.99
CA HIS A 31 -9.41 -1.75 -10.82
C HIS A 31 -10.89 -1.69 -11.25
N GLY A 32 -11.30 -2.63 -12.08
CA GLY A 32 -12.62 -2.63 -12.67
C GLY A 32 -12.81 -1.53 -13.73
N PRO A 33 -14.05 -1.34 -14.20
CA PRO A 33 -14.34 -0.39 -15.26
C PRO A 33 -14.38 1.07 -14.78
N HIS A 34 -14.35 1.32 -13.46
CA HIS A 34 -14.65 2.63 -12.87
C HIS A 34 -13.44 3.36 -12.27
N LEU A 35 -12.33 2.65 -11.96
CA LEU A 35 -11.14 3.26 -11.39
C LEU A 35 -9.96 3.25 -12.38
N PRO A 36 -9.03 4.23 -12.27
CA PRO A 36 -7.84 4.27 -13.10
C PRO A 36 -6.81 3.21 -12.65
N LEU A 37 -5.95 2.80 -13.57
CA LEU A 37 -4.87 1.83 -13.32
C LEU A 37 -3.88 2.25 -12.22
N VAL A 38 -3.80 3.53 -11.91
CA VAL A 38 -2.85 4.13 -10.96
C VAL A 38 -3.37 4.16 -9.52
N THR A 39 -4.54 3.61 -9.25
CA THR A 39 -5.28 3.73 -7.97
C THR A 39 -4.37 3.46 -6.76
N ASP A 40 -3.73 2.33 -6.67
CA ASP A 40 -2.86 1.93 -5.55
C ASP A 40 -1.68 2.87 -5.35
N SER A 41 -1.01 3.20 -6.46
CA SER A 41 0.13 4.10 -6.44
C SER A 41 -0.27 5.51 -6.02
N LEU A 42 -1.41 5.99 -6.48
CA LEU A 42 -1.90 7.32 -6.16
C LEU A 42 -2.28 7.42 -4.68
N ILE A 43 -3.03 6.45 -4.16
CA ILE A 43 -3.42 6.41 -2.75
C ILE A 43 -2.18 6.34 -1.85
N ALA A 44 -1.25 5.42 -2.13
CA ALA A 44 -0.01 5.29 -1.36
C ALA A 44 0.82 6.58 -1.37
N GLN A 45 0.95 7.22 -2.52
CA GLN A 45 1.71 8.46 -2.67
C GLN A 45 1.09 9.62 -1.91
N GLU A 46 -0.22 9.84 -2.05
CA GLU A 46 -0.90 10.97 -1.40
C GLU A 46 -0.91 10.82 0.13
N VAL A 47 -1.16 9.59 0.64
CA VAL A 47 -1.05 9.30 2.07
C VAL A 47 0.37 9.53 2.57
N ALA A 48 1.39 9.05 1.85
CA ALA A 48 2.80 9.26 2.22
C ALA A 48 3.16 10.74 2.26
N LEU A 49 2.79 11.51 1.23
CA LEU A 49 3.05 12.94 1.14
C LEU A 49 2.40 13.70 2.30
N GLN A 50 1.17 13.39 2.64
CA GLN A 50 0.48 14.06 3.73
C GLN A 50 1.06 13.64 5.11
N ALA A 51 1.34 12.35 5.31
CA ALA A 51 1.96 11.86 6.54
C ALA A 51 3.33 12.51 6.81
N ILE A 52 4.17 12.71 5.78
CA ILE A 52 5.46 13.41 5.91
C ILE A 52 5.30 14.89 6.25
N ARG A 53 4.20 15.53 5.87
CA ARG A 53 3.90 16.92 6.25
C ARG A 53 3.49 17.02 7.72
N GLU A 54 2.71 16.06 8.20
CA GLU A 54 2.09 16.09 9.52
C GLU A 54 2.95 15.47 10.63
N THR A 55 3.78 14.46 10.30
CA THR A 55 4.59 13.80 11.32
C THR A 55 5.65 14.73 11.93
N PRO A 56 5.75 14.77 13.29
CA PRO A 56 6.84 15.43 13.98
C PRO A 56 8.18 14.67 13.84
N THR A 57 8.13 13.40 13.47
CA THR A 57 9.29 12.51 13.35
C THR A 57 10.20 12.94 12.21
N ALA A 58 11.51 12.90 12.43
CA ALA A 58 12.50 13.10 11.37
C ALA A 58 12.36 11.97 10.33
N SER A 59 11.72 12.29 9.19
CA SER A 59 11.41 11.31 8.15
C SER A 59 11.66 11.90 6.78
N ILE A 60 12.16 11.08 5.86
CA ILE A 60 12.46 11.44 4.46
C ILE A 60 11.66 10.54 3.54
N LEU A 61 10.97 11.12 2.56
CA LEU A 61 10.15 10.41 1.59
C LEU A 61 10.93 10.13 0.32
N LEU A 62 11.00 8.87 -0.07
CA LEU A 62 11.48 8.43 -1.38
C LEU A 62 10.41 8.62 -2.47
N PRO A 63 10.81 8.76 -3.75
CA PRO A 63 9.86 8.65 -4.85
C PRO A 63 9.13 7.30 -4.83
N ILE A 64 7.86 7.32 -5.23
CA ILE A 64 7.06 6.09 -5.27
C ILE A 64 7.61 5.06 -6.25
N ILE A 65 7.57 3.78 -5.87
CA ILE A 65 7.69 2.63 -6.78
C ILE A 65 6.28 2.30 -7.27
N SER A 66 5.96 2.69 -8.50
CA SER A 66 4.62 2.52 -9.08
C SER A 66 4.40 1.14 -9.71
N TYR A 67 5.44 0.40 -10.04
CA TYR A 67 5.32 -0.94 -10.62
C TYR A 67 5.55 -1.99 -9.54
N GLY A 68 4.47 -2.65 -9.14
CA GLY A 68 4.46 -3.72 -8.13
C GLY A 68 4.36 -5.12 -8.72
N LEU A 69 4.03 -6.07 -7.86
CA LEU A 69 3.71 -7.45 -8.21
C LEU A 69 2.18 -7.59 -8.31
N SER A 70 1.66 -7.54 -9.54
CA SER A 70 0.23 -7.58 -9.87
C SER A 70 -0.06 -8.73 -10.85
N SER A 71 0.58 -9.88 -10.66
CA SER A 71 0.45 -11.04 -11.56
C SER A 71 -0.98 -11.57 -11.62
N GLU A 72 -1.75 -11.43 -10.56
CA GLU A 72 -3.16 -11.80 -10.44
C GLU A 72 -4.08 -11.01 -11.36
N HIS A 73 -3.63 -9.84 -11.86
CA HIS A 73 -4.38 -8.94 -12.72
C HIS A 73 -3.91 -8.92 -14.19
N LEU A 74 -2.91 -9.74 -14.58
CA LEU A 74 -2.31 -9.73 -15.92
C LEU A 74 -3.27 -10.13 -17.05
N HIS A 75 -4.42 -10.73 -16.73
CA HIS A 75 -5.46 -11.02 -17.73
C HIS A 75 -6.11 -9.74 -18.30
N ALA A 76 -6.02 -8.62 -17.60
CA ALA A 76 -6.65 -7.37 -18.00
C ALA A 76 -5.66 -6.39 -18.64
N SER A 77 -6.11 -5.71 -19.69
CA SER A 77 -5.31 -4.70 -20.41
C SER A 77 -4.90 -3.56 -19.50
N GLY A 78 -3.66 -3.09 -19.66
CA GLY A 78 -3.12 -1.95 -18.92
C GLY A 78 -2.41 -2.32 -17.61
N THR A 79 -2.59 -3.52 -17.08
CA THR A 79 -1.82 -4.00 -15.93
C THR A 79 -0.35 -4.18 -16.32
N ILE A 80 0.54 -3.61 -15.50
CA ILE A 80 2.00 -3.76 -15.63
C ILE A 80 2.52 -4.37 -14.33
N SER A 81 2.97 -5.62 -14.38
CA SER A 81 3.49 -6.34 -13.22
C SER A 81 4.97 -6.63 -13.38
N LEU A 82 5.74 -6.40 -12.32
CA LEU A 82 7.08 -6.99 -12.19
C LEU A 82 6.95 -8.46 -11.79
N SER A 83 7.96 -9.27 -12.17
CA SER A 83 8.06 -10.60 -11.60
C SER A 83 8.51 -10.53 -10.12
N PRO A 84 8.23 -11.56 -9.31
CA PRO A 84 8.72 -11.60 -7.92
C PRO A 84 10.23 -11.42 -7.83
N THR A 85 10.99 -12.05 -8.70
CA THR A 85 12.45 -11.96 -8.75
C THR A 85 12.92 -10.54 -9.08
N THR A 86 12.28 -9.88 -10.04
CA THR A 86 12.63 -8.52 -10.45
C THR A 86 12.34 -7.53 -9.31
N LEU A 87 11.16 -7.62 -8.70
CA LEU A 87 10.82 -6.71 -7.60
C LEU A 87 11.73 -6.92 -6.39
N LEU A 88 12.06 -8.17 -6.03
CA LEU A 88 13.04 -8.45 -4.97
C LEU A 88 14.41 -7.85 -5.28
N ALA A 89 14.88 -7.94 -6.53
CA ALA A 89 16.15 -7.34 -6.93
C ALA A 89 16.14 -5.80 -6.82
N VAL A 90 15.05 -5.15 -7.24
CA VAL A 90 14.88 -3.69 -7.09
C VAL A 90 14.93 -3.29 -5.61
N LEU A 91 14.24 -4.03 -4.74
CA LEU A 91 14.21 -3.74 -3.30
C LEU A 91 15.58 -4.01 -2.64
N ASP A 92 16.31 -5.02 -3.09
CA ASP A 92 17.67 -5.33 -2.62
C ASP A 92 18.66 -4.21 -2.98
N ASP A 93 18.67 -3.76 -4.22
CA ASP A 93 19.51 -2.65 -4.70
C ASP A 93 19.17 -1.33 -3.97
N LEU A 94 17.88 -1.07 -3.75
CA LEU A 94 17.42 0.06 -2.96
C LEU A 94 17.96 -0.01 -1.53
N GLY A 95 17.76 -1.15 -0.86
CA GLY A 95 18.24 -1.37 0.51
C GLY A 95 19.73 -1.25 0.66
N ALA A 96 20.51 -1.82 -0.28
CA ALA A 96 21.96 -1.67 -0.31
C ALA A 96 22.39 -0.20 -0.45
N SER A 97 21.67 0.58 -1.26
CA SER A 97 21.95 2.00 -1.48
C SER A 97 21.63 2.83 -0.24
N LEU A 98 20.50 2.57 0.41
CA LEU A 98 20.09 3.23 1.64
C LEU A 98 21.05 2.95 2.80
N ALA A 99 21.46 1.68 2.96
CA ALA A 99 22.43 1.30 3.98
C ALA A 99 23.78 2.00 3.77
N ARG A 100 24.27 2.12 2.53
CA ARG A 100 25.49 2.90 2.22
C ARG A 100 25.34 4.38 2.54
N ALA A 101 24.15 4.94 2.42
CA ALA A 101 23.87 6.34 2.83
C ALA A 101 23.71 6.51 4.34
N GLY A 102 23.87 5.46 5.14
CA GLY A 102 23.76 5.51 6.61
C GLY A 102 22.33 5.39 7.14
N VAL A 103 21.35 5.07 6.32
CA VAL A 103 19.96 4.86 6.78
C VAL A 103 19.90 3.65 7.71
N GLU A 104 19.24 3.79 8.85
CA GLU A 104 19.04 2.71 9.81
C GLU A 104 17.65 2.09 9.74
N LYS A 105 16.62 2.90 9.44
CA LYS A 105 15.21 2.48 9.46
C LYS A 105 14.52 2.78 8.13
N LEU A 106 13.97 1.74 7.51
CA LEU A 106 13.21 1.79 6.25
C LEU A 106 11.77 1.36 6.49
N VAL A 107 10.81 2.19 6.09
CA VAL A 107 9.38 1.91 6.18
C VAL A 107 8.81 1.78 4.78
N PHE A 108 8.29 0.62 4.42
CA PHE A 108 7.49 0.43 3.21
C PHE A 108 6.04 0.83 3.51
N LEU A 109 5.51 1.81 2.77
CA LEU A 109 4.08 2.13 2.75
C LEU A 109 3.47 1.48 1.51
N ASN A 110 2.81 0.34 1.73
CA ASN A 110 2.32 -0.51 0.66
C ASN A 110 0.85 -0.24 0.33
N GLY A 111 0.58 0.31 -0.86
CA GLY A 111 -0.77 0.55 -1.37
C GLY A 111 -1.42 -0.65 -2.08
N HIS A 112 -0.66 -1.73 -2.35
CA HIS A 112 -1.13 -2.85 -3.16
C HIS A 112 -1.02 -4.20 -2.41
N GLY A 113 -2.14 -4.91 -2.30
CA GLY A 113 -2.22 -6.19 -1.59
C GLY A 113 -1.24 -7.25 -2.11
N GLY A 114 -1.08 -7.36 -3.43
CA GLY A 114 -0.21 -8.32 -4.10
C GLY A 114 1.27 -8.20 -3.72
N ASN A 115 1.72 -7.00 -3.34
CA ASN A 115 3.09 -6.78 -2.86
C ASN A 115 3.37 -7.36 -1.47
N SER A 116 2.34 -7.54 -0.62
CA SER A 116 2.50 -7.74 0.83
C SER A 116 3.36 -8.93 1.20
N ALA A 117 3.16 -10.07 0.57
CA ALA A 117 3.92 -11.29 0.86
C ALA A 117 5.41 -11.11 0.51
N LEU A 118 5.69 -10.50 -0.64
CA LEU A 118 7.04 -10.25 -1.11
C LEU A 118 7.75 -9.20 -0.25
N LEU A 119 7.07 -8.13 0.14
CA LEU A 119 7.62 -7.10 1.01
C LEU A 119 8.01 -7.64 2.40
N ARG A 120 7.26 -8.62 2.94
CA ARG A 120 7.65 -9.31 4.18
C ARG A 120 8.93 -10.12 4.02
N VAL A 121 9.11 -10.78 2.87
CA VAL A 121 10.37 -11.48 2.55
C VAL A 121 11.50 -10.46 2.40
N ALA A 122 11.32 -9.45 1.57
CA ALA A 122 12.31 -8.39 1.34
C ALA A 122 12.74 -7.72 2.65
N SER A 123 11.79 -7.38 3.54
CA SER A 123 12.09 -6.77 4.84
C SER A 123 13.06 -7.61 5.66
N ARG A 124 12.88 -8.93 5.69
CA ARG A 124 13.80 -9.83 6.41
C ARG A 124 15.17 -9.92 5.74
N GLU A 125 15.20 -10.04 4.41
CA GLU A 125 16.45 -10.10 3.65
C GLU A 125 17.28 -8.82 3.81
N LEU A 126 16.65 -7.64 3.75
CA LEU A 126 17.32 -6.36 3.95
C LEU A 126 17.89 -6.23 5.37
N ARG A 127 17.17 -6.75 6.38
CA ARG A 127 17.68 -6.82 7.75
C ARG A 127 18.91 -7.72 7.86
N VAL A 128 18.86 -8.90 7.25
CA VAL A 128 19.96 -9.88 7.29
C VAL A 128 21.20 -9.37 6.55
N ARG A 129 21.01 -8.80 5.36
CA ARG A 129 22.12 -8.40 4.48
C ARG A 129 22.74 -7.06 4.86
N TYR A 130 21.93 -6.10 5.25
CA TYR A 130 22.35 -4.71 5.39
C TYR A 130 22.15 -4.13 6.80
N GLY A 131 21.58 -4.89 7.72
CA GLY A 131 21.30 -4.42 9.08
C GLY A 131 20.15 -3.44 9.20
N LEU A 132 19.43 -3.13 8.09
CA LEU A 132 18.30 -2.21 8.10
C LEU A 132 17.17 -2.70 9.00
N MET A 133 16.66 -1.85 9.88
CA MET A 133 15.37 -2.08 10.53
C MET A 133 14.26 -1.74 9.54
N THR A 134 13.51 -2.76 9.12
CA THR A 134 12.49 -2.63 8.06
C THR A 134 11.10 -2.85 8.61
N PHE A 135 10.17 -2.02 8.18
CA PHE A 135 8.78 -2.03 8.62
C PHE A 135 7.84 -1.99 7.41
N LEU A 136 6.70 -2.64 7.51
CA LEU A 136 5.66 -2.65 6.48
C LEU A 136 4.37 -2.05 7.05
N VAL A 137 3.92 -0.99 6.42
CA VAL A 137 2.74 -0.21 6.79
C VAL A 137 1.80 -0.14 5.58
N HIS A 138 0.49 -0.12 5.81
CA HIS A 138 -0.52 0.04 4.76
C HIS A 138 -1.27 1.37 4.94
N PRO A 139 -1.68 2.05 3.86
CA PRO A 139 -2.39 3.33 3.93
C PRO A 139 -3.81 3.22 4.52
N HIS A 140 -4.32 2.01 4.67
CA HIS A 140 -5.61 1.70 5.29
C HIS A 140 -5.46 1.13 6.71
N LEU A 141 -4.41 1.54 7.45
CA LEU A 141 -4.28 1.13 8.84
C LEU A 141 -5.54 1.54 9.61
N PRO A 142 -6.23 0.58 10.24
CA PRO A 142 -7.32 0.92 11.13
C PRO A 142 -6.76 1.67 12.34
N VAL A 143 -7.18 2.90 12.54
CA VAL A 143 -7.14 3.53 13.85
C VAL A 143 -8.21 2.76 14.65
N ASP A 144 -7.81 2.03 15.69
CA ASP A 144 -8.68 1.25 16.56
C ASP A 144 -9.42 0.04 15.94
N GLN A 145 -8.80 -0.65 14.98
CA GLN A 145 -9.30 -1.91 14.39
C GLN A 145 -10.67 -1.81 13.67
N VAL A 146 -11.19 -0.63 13.46
CA VAL A 146 -12.43 -0.42 12.69
C VAL A 146 -12.05 0.07 11.29
N SER A 147 -12.40 -0.68 10.27
CA SER A 147 -12.37 -0.18 8.90
C SER A 147 -13.28 1.05 8.83
N VAL A 148 -12.68 2.21 8.56
CA VAL A 148 -13.44 3.49 8.50
C VAL A 148 -14.48 3.45 7.38
N VAL A 149 -14.26 2.61 6.36
CA VAL A 149 -15.20 2.35 5.27
C VAL A 149 -15.18 0.86 4.96
N SER A 150 -15.92 0.08 5.72
CA SER A 150 -16.43 -1.23 5.29
C SER A 150 -17.94 -1.14 5.34
N ASN A 151 -18.61 -1.74 4.38
CA ASN A 151 -20.05 -1.89 4.49
C ASN A 151 -20.40 -3.38 4.72
N ASP A 152 -21.52 -3.62 5.40
CA ASP A 152 -22.03 -4.99 5.65
C ASP A 152 -22.28 -5.77 4.33
N ARG A 153 -22.41 -5.03 3.21
CA ARG A 153 -22.64 -5.60 1.89
C ARG A 153 -21.42 -6.34 1.34
N GLU A 154 -20.21 -5.91 1.70
CA GLU A 154 -18.97 -6.57 1.26
C GLU A 154 -18.64 -7.80 2.09
N GLY A 155 -19.10 -7.83 3.35
CA GLY A 155 -19.03 -9.01 4.23
C GLY A 155 -17.63 -9.61 4.39
N GLY A 156 -16.59 -8.78 4.32
CA GLY A 156 -15.20 -9.22 4.44
C GLY A 156 -14.62 -9.86 3.17
N PHE A 157 -15.33 -9.79 2.03
CA PHE A 157 -14.85 -10.33 0.73
C PHE A 157 -14.40 -9.25 -0.25
N ALA A 158 -14.45 -7.98 0.13
CA ALA A 158 -13.91 -6.89 -0.68
C ALA A 158 -12.40 -6.81 -0.52
N ILE A 159 -11.69 -6.93 -1.61
CA ILE A 159 -10.23 -6.87 -1.64
C ILE A 159 -9.70 -6.01 -2.80
N HIS A 160 -10.58 -5.54 -3.72
CA HIS A 160 -10.15 -4.84 -4.92
C HIS A 160 -11.28 -4.05 -5.59
N GLY A 161 -11.06 -2.76 -5.86
CA GLY A 161 -12.03 -1.88 -6.52
C GLY A 161 -13.33 -1.67 -5.71
N GLY A 162 -13.32 -1.89 -4.40
CA GLY A 162 -14.49 -1.79 -3.53
C GLY A 162 -14.77 -0.37 -3.04
N VAL A 163 -15.65 -0.27 -2.02
CA VAL A 163 -16.12 1.02 -1.49
C VAL A 163 -14.98 1.89 -0.95
N ALA A 164 -13.97 1.29 -0.32
CA ALA A 164 -12.89 2.04 0.32
C ALA A 164 -12.01 2.76 -0.73
N GLU A 165 -11.48 2.01 -1.70
CA GLU A 165 -10.61 2.57 -2.75
C GLU A 165 -11.38 3.54 -3.63
N THR A 166 -12.61 3.20 -4.03
CA THR A 166 -13.45 4.07 -4.85
C THR A 166 -13.74 5.38 -4.13
N SER A 167 -14.06 5.34 -2.83
CA SER A 167 -14.29 6.55 -2.04
C SER A 167 -13.03 7.42 -1.94
N MET A 168 -11.87 6.81 -1.68
CA MET A 168 -10.60 7.56 -1.62
C MET A 168 -10.28 8.21 -2.96
N MET A 169 -10.49 7.51 -4.08
CA MET A 169 -10.28 8.08 -5.41
C MET A 169 -11.29 9.18 -5.75
N LEU A 170 -12.54 9.07 -5.33
CA LEU A 170 -13.53 10.14 -5.45
C LEU A 170 -13.12 11.41 -4.68
N TYR A 171 -12.44 11.25 -3.54
CA TYR A 171 -11.92 12.39 -2.77
C TYR A 171 -10.64 12.97 -3.40
N LEU A 172 -9.70 12.12 -3.80
CA LEU A 172 -8.37 12.53 -4.26
C LEU A 172 -8.37 13.01 -5.72
N LYS A 173 -9.04 12.28 -6.60
CA LYS A 173 -9.05 12.49 -8.07
C LYS A 173 -10.41 12.12 -8.67
N PRO A 174 -11.48 12.86 -8.36
CA PRO A 174 -12.83 12.56 -8.83
C PRO A 174 -12.93 12.47 -10.36
N ASP A 175 -12.16 13.28 -11.07
CA ASP A 175 -12.14 13.32 -12.54
C ASP A 175 -11.63 12.02 -13.19
N LEU A 176 -10.96 11.14 -12.41
CA LEU A 176 -10.48 9.84 -12.87
C LEU A 176 -11.44 8.68 -12.54
N VAL A 177 -12.56 8.95 -11.86
CA VAL A 177 -13.52 7.92 -11.45
C VAL A 177 -14.75 7.96 -12.36
N HIS A 178 -15.07 6.83 -12.98
CA HIS A 178 -16.25 6.66 -13.83
C HIS A 178 -17.44 6.20 -12.99
N ILE A 179 -18.18 7.13 -12.39
CA ILE A 179 -19.32 6.83 -11.50
C ILE A 179 -20.48 6.13 -12.21
N ASP A 180 -20.59 6.29 -13.52
CA ASP A 180 -21.56 5.61 -14.37
C ASP A 180 -21.26 4.13 -14.61
N ARG A 181 -20.09 3.64 -14.14
CA ARG A 181 -19.62 2.26 -14.31
C ARG A 181 -19.45 1.51 -12.99
N LEU A 182 -20.00 2.04 -11.90
CA LEU A 182 -19.95 1.37 -10.59
C LEU A 182 -20.79 0.09 -10.62
N GLU A 183 -20.18 -1.03 -10.34
CA GLU A 183 -20.84 -2.33 -10.35
C GLU A 183 -20.32 -3.19 -9.20
N ARG A 184 -21.26 -3.78 -8.42
CA ARG A 184 -20.93 -4.73 -7.36
C ARG A 184 -20.49 -6.07 -7.97
N SER A 185 -19.35 -6.57 -7.51
CA SER A 185 -18.84 -7.90 -7.86
C SER A 185 -18.19 -8.54 -6.64
N ILE A 186 -18.96 -9.33 -5.89
CA ILE A 186 -18.49 -10.06 -4.70
C ILE A 186 -18.51 -11.55 -5.01
N PRO A 187 -17.44 -12.30 -4.71
CA PRO A 187 -17.41 -13.75 -4.87
C PRO A 187 -18.22 -14.43 -3.75
N ASP A 188 -19.55 -14.22 -3.71
CA ASP A 188 -20.47 -14.72 -2.68
C ASP A 188 -20.42 -16.25 -2.53
N TRP A 189 -19.96 -16.97 -3.56
CA TRP A 189 -19.77 -18.42 -3.52
C TRP A 189 -18.70 -18.86 -2.49
N LEU A 190 -17.76 -17.99 -2.11
CA LEU A 190 -16.78 -18.27 -1.05
C LEU A 190 -17.42 -18.42 0.33
N ARG A 191 -18.60 -17.83 0.57
CA ARG A 191 -19.32 -17.90 1.87
C ARG A 191 -19.66 -19.34 2.30
N ARG A 192 -19.72 -20.29 1.37
CA ARG A 192 -19.93 -21.72 1.68
C ARG A 192 -18.74 -22.38 2.37
N TYR A 193 -17.57 -21.74 2.37
CA TYR A 193 -16.35 -22.28 2.98
C TYR A 193 -16.04 -21.53 4.29
N SER A 194 -16.00 -22.25 5.41
CA SER A 194 -15.76 -21.66 6.74
C SER A 194 -14.28 -21.52 7.08
N LYS A 195 -13.39 -22.12 6.31
CA LYS A 195 -11.95 -22.14 6.58
C LYS A 195 -11.12 -21.51 5.46
N ILE A 196 -11.62 -21.53 4.24
CA ILE A 196 -10.93 -21.00 3.06
C ILE A 196 -11.40 -19.58 2.81
N GLY A 197 -10.46 -18.63 2.68
CA GLY A 197 -10.78 -17.23 2.44
C GLY A 197 -9.55 -16.36 2.38
N PHE A 198 -9.72 -15.07 2.10
CA PHE A 198 -8.60 -14.11 1.97
C PHE A 198 -7.86 -13.85 3.30
N GLY A 199 -8.53 -13.95 4.44
CA GLY A 199 -7.94 -13.82 5.78
C GLY A 199 -8.15 -15.04 6.67
N GLY A 200 -8.58 -16.17 6.09
CA GLY A 200 -8.86 -17.40 6.82
C GLY A 200 -7.60 -18.19 7.19
N PRO A 201 -7.76 -19.28 7.97
CA PRO A 201 -6.66 -20.18 8.31
C PRO A 201 -6.13 -20.97 7.10
N VAL A 202 -6.90 -21.06 6.02
CA VAL A 202 -6.51 -21.68 4.75
C VAL A 202 -6.56 -20.62 3.66
N THR A 203 -5.41 -20.22 3.16
CA THR A 203 -5.27 -19.33 2.00
C THR A 203 -5.15 -20.14 0.72
N PHE A 204 -5.49 -19.54 -0.41
CA PHE A 204 -5.44 -20.20 -1.72
C PHE A 204 -4.84 -19.25 -2.77
N GLY A 205 -4.23 -19.82 -3.81
CA GLY A 205 -3.77 -19.04 -4.97
C GLY A 205 -4.97 -18.75 -5.87
N TRP A 206 -5.06 -17.50 -6.36
CA TRP A 206 -6.14 -17.02 -7.20
C TRP A 206 -5.65 -15.96 -8.19
N THR A 207 -6.41 -15.78 -9.24
CA THR A 207 -6.33 -14.62 -10.13
C THR A 207 -7.64 -13.84 -10.04
N ALA A 208 -7.61 -12.56 -10.39
CA ALA A 208 -8.84 -11.76 -10.36
C ALA A 208 -9.94 -12.33 -11.28
N ALA A 209 -9.56 -13.00 -12.38
CA ALA A 209 -10.49 -13.68 -13.28
C ALA A 209 -11.20 -14.88 -12.64
N ASP A 210 -10.64 -15.51 -11.61
CA ASP A 210 -11.29 -16.59 -10.86
C ASP A 210 -12.42 -16.07 -9.95
N LEU A 211 -12.37 -14.79 -9.60
CA LEU A 211 -13.22 -14.18 -8.58
C LEU A 211 -14.24 -13.21 -9.17
N SER A 212 -13.94 -12.61 -10.33
CA SER A 212 -14.73 -11.55 -10.93
C SER A 212 -14.62 -11.53 -12.45
N SER A 213 -15.72 -11.24 -13.13
CA SER A 213 -15.78 -11.08 -14.59
C SER A 213 -15.46 -9.66 -15.05
N ASN A 214 -15.60 -8.64 -14.18
CA ASN A 214 -15.36 -7.23 -14.50
C ASN A 214 -14.12 -6.64 -13.80
N GLY A 215 -13.38 -7.45 -13.04
CA GLY A 215 -12.18 -7.05 -12.33
C GLY A 215 -12.41 -6.46 -10.94
N VAL A 216 -13.64 -6.09 -10.57
CA VAL A 216 -13.99 -5.64 -9.21
C VAL A 216 -14.15 -6.84 -8.29
N ILE A 217 -13.57 -6.80 -7.09
CA ILE A 217 -13.84 -7.75 -6.01
C ILE A 217 -14.26 -6.92 -4.80
N GLY A 218 -15.47 -6.36 -4.87
CA GLY A 218 -16.00 -5.40 -3.90
C GLY A 218 -17.38 -4.87 -4.29
N ASP A 219 -17.87 -3.87 -3.55
CA ASP A 219 -19.10 -3.15 -3.83
C ASP A 219 -18.88 -1.63 -3.81
N PRO A 220 -18.47 -1.02 -4.93
CA PRO A 220 -18.23 0.42 -5.00
C PRO A 220 -19.51 1.26 -5.02
N THR A 221 -20.70 0.67 -5.09
CA THR A 221 -21.96 1.39 -5.36
C THR A 221 -22.38 2.38 -4.28
N SER A 222 -21.81 2.26 -3.07
CA SER A 222 -22.04 3.19 -1.95
C SER A 222 -20.85 4.11 -1.67
N ALA A 223 -19.88 4.17 -2.58
CA ALA A 223 -18.72 5.04 -2.43
C ALA A 223 -19.10 6.54 -2.48
N SER A 224 -18.42 7.35 -1.68
CA SER A 224 -18.61 8.80 -1.68
C SER A 224 -17.32 9.57 -1.36
N PRO A 225 -17.19 10.81 -1.84
CA PRO A 225 -16.04 11.65 -1.50
C PRO A 225 -15.88 11.90 -0.01
N GLU A 226 -16.98 12.02 0.74
CA GLU A 226 -16.99 12.23 2.20
C GLU A 226 -16.43 11.00 2.94
N ALA A 227 -16.81 9.79 2.50
CA ALA A 227 -16.23 8.55 3.01
C ALA A 227 -14.75 8.47 2.67
N GLY A 228 -14.39 8.84 1.45
CA GLY A 228 -13.00 8.90 0.99
C GLY A 228 -12.13 9.85 1.81
N LYS A 229 -12.65 11.05 2.11
CA LYS A 229 -11.97 12.02 2.97
C LYS A 229 -11.68 11.41 4.35
N ARG A 230 -12.70 10.82 5.00
CA ARG A 230 -12.51 10.19 6.31
C ARG A 230 -11.49 9.05 6.28
N SER A 231 -11.53 8.20 5.24
CA SER A 231 -10.55 7.10 5.07
C SER A 231 -9.14 7.63 4.85
N PHE A 232 -8.98 8.69 4.04
CA PHE A 232 -7.71 9.32 3.80
C PHE A 232 -7.12 9.93 5.07
N GLU A 233 -7.90 10.74 5.80
CA GLU A 233 -7.48 11.37 7.05
C GLU A 233 -7.12 10.33 8.12
N ALA A 234 -7.91 9.26 8.25
CA ALA A 234 -7.62 8.15 9.15
C ALA A 234 -6.34 7.39 8.75
N GLY A 235 -6.16 7.13 7.46
CA GLY A 235 -4.95 6.51 6.92
C GLY A 235 -3.70 7.35 7.19
N VAL A 236 -3.76 8.65 6.95
CA VAL A 236 -2.67 9.60 7.27
C VAL A 236 -2.34 9.57 8.75
N SER A 237 -3.35 9.72 9.62
CA SER A 237 -3.18 9.69 11.08
C SER A 237 -2.57 8.36 11.55
N GLY A 238 -3.02 7.24 10.99
CA GLY A 238 -2.47 5.92 11.30
C GLY A 238 -1.00 5.78 10.89
N VAL A 239 -0.64 6.28 9.71
CA VAL A 239 0.76 6.28 9.24
C VAL A 239 1.62 7.19 10.12
N VAL A 240 1.15 8.38 10.49
CA VAL A 240 1.87 9.30 11.40
C VAL A 240 2.15 8.61 12.74
N ALA A 241 1.14 8.03 13.37
CA ALA A 241 1.30 7.30 14.62
C ALA A 241 2.28 6.11 14.50
N ALA A 242 2.23 5.37 13.39
CA ALA A 242 3.17 4.30 13.12
C ALA A 242 4.62 4.81 12.97
N LEU A 243 4.84 5.94 12.30
CA LEU A 243 6.17 6.56 12.18
C LEU A 243 6.73 6.98 13.54
N GLU A 244 5.90 7.52 14.44
CA GLU A 244 6.32 7.88 15.81
C GLU A 244 6.74 6.64 16.61
N GLU A 245 5.95 5.56 16.57
CA GLU A 245 6.28 4.31 17.24
C GLU A 245 7.54 3.66 16.65
N ILE A 246 7.66 3.62 15.33
CA ILE A 246 8.85 3.10 14.62
C ILE A 246 10.11 3.89 14.99
N GLN A 247 10.01 5.21 15.14
CA GLN A 247 11.15 6.02 15.56
C GLN A 247 11.66 5.60 16.94
N ALA A 248 10.78 5.31 17.86
CA ALA A 248 11.12 4.87 19.22
C ALA A 248 11.54 3.40 19.29
N PHE A 249 11.19 2.59 18.28
CA PHE A 249 11.47 1.15 18.29
C PHE A 249 12.96 0.83 18.24
N GLN A 250 13.41 -0.07 19.12
CA GLN A 250 14.77 -0.61 19.14
C GLN A 250 14.75 -2.07 19.57
N PHE A 251 15.63 -2.89 18.99
CA PHE A 251 15.83 -4.25 19.48
C PHE A 251 16.59 -4.21 20.82
N PRO A 252 16.19 -5.04 21.82
CA PRO A 252 16.99 -5.21 23.03
C PRO A 252 18.39 -5.71 22.69
N GLN A 253 19.38 -5.21 23.40
CA GLN A 253 20.73 -5.78 23.36
C GLN A 253 20.76 -6.96 24.35
N TYR A 254 21.07 -8.15 23.85
CA TYR A 254 21.25 -9.36 24.65
C TYR A 254 22.73 -9.70 24.82
#